data_1e61a4f616bbc9b335f6ea38cfadb9d1
#
_entry.id   1e61a4f616bbc9b335f6ea38cfadb9d1
#
_cell.length_a   1.000
_cell.length_b   1.000
_cell.length_c   1.000
_cell.angle_alpha   90.00
_cell.angle_beta   90.00
_cell.angle_gamma   90.00
#
_symmetry.space_group_name_H-M   'P 1'
#
loop_
_entity.id
_entity.type
_entity.pdbx_description
1 polymer ?
#
loop_
_entity_poly.entity_id
_entity_poly.type
_entity_poly.pdbx_seq_one_letter_code
_entity_poly.pdbx_strand_id
1 'polypeptide(L)'
;MPYVDSSNVSTIINMIMASLKDYPVDLGLSAHFGVYVTDETSMNIPATIMFDRANLALKTVKDRVSPVFAYFDNNLRDTLLNEQMSERDMHSALENGHFVPYYQPKYNISTGKVVGAEALVRWIHPERGIIPPGSFIPLFERNGFIINVDEYIWEDVCRKMALWRDRGYDIVPVSVNVSRLHIFDPNFTTKI
;
A
#
# COMPACT_ATOMS: atom_id res chain seq x y z
N MET A 1 -0.53 38.16 -7.36
CA MET A 1 -0.12 37.04 -8.23
C MET A 1 -1.29 36.72 -9.14
N PRO A 2 -1.08 36.48 -10.44
CA PRO A 2 -2.20 36.04 -11.28
C PRO A 2 -2.70 34.67 -10.76
N TYR A 3 -4.01 34.55 -10.66
CA TYR A 3 -4.70 33.30 -10.33
C TYR A 3 -4.38 32.28 -11.42
N VAL A 4 -3.68 31.21 -11.07
CA VAL A 4 -3.41 30.12 -12.01
C VAL A 4 -4.53 29.11 -11.84
N ASP A 5 -5.40 29.01 -12.83
CA ASP A 5 -6.42 27.97 -12.87
C ASP A 5 -5.75 26.59 -12.81
N SER A 6 -6.30 25.69 -12.02
CA SER A 6 -5.80 24.29 -11.89
C SER A 6 -5.69 23.55 -13.24
N SER A 7 -6.48 23.96 -14.25
CA SER A 7 -6.39 23.48 -15.63
C SER A 7 -5.04 23.80 -16.32
N ASN A 8 -4.35 24.86 -15.86
CA ASN A 8 -3.10 25.32 -16.44
C ASN A 8 -1.84 24.71 -15.81
N VAL A 9 -1.97 24.02 -14.67
CA VAL A 9 -0.81 23.45 -13.95
C VAL A 9 -0.04 22.45 -14.82
N SER A 10 -0.73 21.55 -15.50
CA SER A 10 -0.10 20.58 -16.42
C SER A 10 0.66 21.27 -17.55
N THR A 11 0.12 22.36 -18.10
CA THR A 11 0.76 23.17 -19.14
C THR A 11 2.04 23.81 -18.63
N ILE A 12 2.00 24.41 -17.45
CA ILE A 12 3.18 25.02 -16.82
C ILE A 12 4.27 23.99 -16.55
N ILE A 13 3.91 22.82 -16.01
CA ILE A 13 4.84 21.72 -15.75
C ILE A 13 5.49 21.25 -17.06
N ASN A 14 4.70 21.06 -18.13
CA ASN A 14 5.21 20.65 -19.43
C ASN A 14 6.17 21.68 -20.02
N MET A 15 5.88 22.97 -19.87
CA MET A 15 6.80 24.05 -20.30
C MET A 15 8.13 24.00 -19.54
N ILE A 16 8.09 23.83 -18.20
CA ILE A 16 9.31 23.69 -17.39
C ILE A 16 10.11 22.45 -17.83
N MET A 17 9.43 21.32 -18.03
CA MET A 17 10.08 20.07 -18.48
C MET A 17 10.70 20.19 -19.88
N ALA A 18 10.03 20.91 -20.80
CA ALA A 18 10.59 21.20 -22.13
C ALA A 18 11.84 22.08 -22.02
N SER A 19 11.81 23.13 -21.20
CA SER A 19 12.97 24.01 -20.99
C SER A 19 14.15 23.28 -20.36
N LEU A 20 13.92 22.27 -19.53
CA LEU A 20 14.99 21.43 -18.96
C LEU A 20 15.62 20.51 -20.00
N LYS A 21 14.84 19.99 -20.98
CA LYS A 21 15.36 19.17 -22.10
C LYS A 21 16.20 19.96 -23.09
N ASP A 22 15.88 21.23 -23.26
CA ASP A 22 16.59 22.14 -24.17
C ASP A 22 17.89 22.71 -23.56
N TYR A 23 18.25 22.28 -22.34
CA TYR A 23 19.48 22.73 -21.70
C TYR A 23 20.69 22.14 -22.44
N PRO A 24 21.72 22.95 -22.75
CA PRO A 24 22.79 22.59 -23.67
C PRO A 24 23.74 21.47 -23.20
N VAL A 25 23.55 20.97 -21.98
CA VAL A 25 24.30 19.83 -21.41
C VAL A 25 23.30 18.75 -21.04
N ASP A 26 23.40 17.57 -21.64
CA ASP A 26 22.60 16.41 -21.25
C ASP A 26 23.06 15.89 -19.88
N LEU A 27 22.47 16.44 -18.83
CA LEU A 27 22.74 16.08 -17.45
C LEU A 27 21.81 14.96 -16.97
N GLY A 28 20.96 14.40 -17.81
CA GLY A 28 19.95 13.42 -17.41
C GLY A 28 18.99 13.95 -16.31
N LEU A 29 18.73 15.27 -16.30
CA LEU A 29 17.92 15.90 -15.26
C LEU A 29 16.46 15.46 -15.37
N SER A 30 15.92 15.00 -14.27
CA SER A 30 14.47 14.80 -14.09
C SER A 30 13.96 15.74 -13.01
N ALA A 31 12.81 16.36 -13.25
CA ALA A 31 12.16 17.20 -12.25
C ALA A 31 10.81 16.60 -11.86
N HIS A 32 10.49 16.67 -10.57
CA HIS A 32 9.22 16.23 -10.03
C HIS A 32 8.58 17.39 -9.26
N PHE A 33 7.25 17.44 -9.30
CA PHE A 33 6.50 18.58 -8.77
C PHE A 33 5.43 18.12 -7.81
N GLY A 34 5.36 18.73 -6.64
CA GLY A 34 4.22 18.66 -5.74
C GLY A 34 3.36 19.91 -5.92
N VAL A 35 2.07 19.71 -6.04
CA VAL A 35 1.10 20.80 -6.31
C VAL A 35 0.12 20.89 -5.16
N TYR A 36 0.00 22.06 -4.57
CA TYR A 36 -1.09 22.43 -3.66
C TYR A 36 -1.94 23.51 -4.32
N VAL A 37 -3.21 23.21 -4.53
CA VAL A 37 -4.16 24.18 -5.11
C VAL A 37 -4.83 24.92 -3.97
N THR A 38 -4.76 26.25 -4.01
CA THR A 38 -5.44 27.12 -3.05
C THR A 38 -6.84 27.46 -3.54
N ASP A 39 -7.79 27.47 -2.64
CA ASP A 39 -9.17 27.91 -2.83
C ASP A 39 -9.54 28.98 -1.79
N GLU A 40 -10.79 29.41 -1.78
CA GLU A 40 -11.28 30.40 -0.83
C GLU A 40 -11.11 29.97 0.63
N THR A 41 -11.15 28.66 0.93
CA THR A 41 -10.96 28.12 2.28
C THR A 41 -9.49 28.15 2.71
N SER A 42 -8.59 28.27 1.75
CA SER A 42 -7.13 28.28 1.96
C SER A 42 -6.57 29.66 2.26
N MET A 43 -7.37 30.73 2.16
CA MET A 43 -6.91 32.12 2.32
C MET A 43 -6.25 32.41 3.68
N ASN A 44 -6.64 31.70 4.72
CA ASN A 44 -6.10 31.86 6.07
C ASN A 44 -4.99 30.84 6.41
N ILE A 45 -4.56 30.03 5.45
CA ILE A 45 -3.52 29.04 5.68
C ILE A 45 -2.15 29.71 5.48
N PRO A 46 -1.22 29.62 6.45
CA PRO A 46 0.14 30.12 6.29
C PRO A 46 0.85 29.50 5.09
N ALA A 47 1.65 30.30 4.38
CA ALA A 47 2.42 29.81 3.21
C ALA A 47 3.33 28.63 3.52
N THR A 48 3.86 28.54 4.74
CA THR A 48 4.65 27.39 5.23
C THR A 48 3.85 26.11 5.17
N ILE A 49 2.59 26.11 5.60
CA ILE A 49 1.72 24.94 5.55
C ILE A 49 1.36 24.59 4.10
N MET A 50 1.15 25.57 3.23
CA MET A 50 0.92 25.34 1.80
C MET A 50 2.13 24.66 1.16
N PHE A 51 3.33 25.11 1.51
CA PHE A 51 4.59 24.50 1.05
C PHE A 51 4.75 23.07 1.57
N ASP A 52 4.47 22.82 2.85
CA ASP A 52 4.52 21.48 3.43
C ASP A 52 3.55 20.52 2.73
N ARG A 53 2.34 20.97 2.41
CA ARG A 53 1.35 20.21 1.66
C ARG A 53 1.84 19.86 0.24
N ALA A 54 2.42 20.83 -0.47
CA ALA A 54 3.02 20.59 -1.78
C ALA A 54 4.19 19.59 -1.69
N ASN A 55 5.03 19.70 -0.66
CA ASN A 55 6.12 18.75 -0.41
C ASN A 55 5.64 17.32 -0.10
N LEU A 56 4.52 17.17 0.61
CA LEU A 56 3.90 15.86 0.82
C LEU A 56 3.49 15.22 -0.51
N ALA A 57 2.87 16.00 -1.40
CA ALA A 57 2.53 15.52 -2.73
C ALA A 57 3.78 15.17 -3.56
N LEU A 58 4.83 15.98 -3.49
CA LEU A 58 6.10 15.72 -4.16
C LEU A 58 6.72 14.37 -3.74
N LYS A 59 6.69 14.03 -2.46
CA LYS A 59 7.23 12.76 -1.95
C LYS A 59 6.62 11.52 -2.61
N THR A 60 5.38 11.59 -3.08
CA THR A 60 4.70 10.45 -3.73
C THR A 60 5.18 10.16 -5.14
N VAL A 61 5.84 11.12 -5.79
CA VAL A 61 6.30 11.02 -7.18
C VAL A 61 7.81 11.13 -7.34
N LYS A 62 8.54 11.56 -6.32
CA LYS A 62 9.98 11.89 -6.37
C LYS A 62 10.85 10.78 -6.97
N ASP A 63 10.51 9.51 -6.70
CA ASP A 63 11.30 8.36 -7.11
C ASP A 63 10.65 7.58 -8.26
N ARG A 64 9.69 8.20 -8.97
CA ARG A 64 8.94 7.56 -10.05
C ARG A 64 9.37 8.11 -11.40
N VAL A 65 9.36 7.25 -12.41
CA VAL A 65 9.56 7.68 -13.81
C VAL A 65 8.33 8.46 -14.32
N SER A 66 7.14 8.10 -13.86
CA SER A 66 5.85 8.74 -14.17
C SER A 66 4.83 8.38 -13.09
N PRO A 67 3.91 9.29 -12.73
CA PRO A 67 3.80 10.69 -13.13
C PRO A 67 4.90 11.58 -12.54
N VAL A 68 5.22 12.71 -13.19
CA VAL A 68 6.22 13.69 -12.73
C VAL A 68 5.67 14.72 -11.76
N PHE A 69 4.36 14.72 -11.52
CA PHE A 69 3.74 15.60 -10.53
C PHE A 69 2.56 14.93 -9.81
N ALA A 70 2.29 15.41 -8.61
CA ALA A 70 1.12 15.01 -7.82
C ALA A 70 0.46 16.22 -7.16
N TYR A 71 -0.86 16.16 -7.04
CA TYR A 71 -1.63 17.11 -6.24
C TYR A 71 -1.71 16.66 -4.79
N PHE A 72 -1.63 17.62 -3.88
CA PHE A 72 -1.99 17.38 -2.50
C PHE A 72 -3.51 17.30 -2.37
N ASP A 73 -3.99 16.29 -1.67
CA ASP A 73 -5.33 16.22 -1.10
C ASP A 73 -5.27 15.71 0.35
N ASN A 74 -6.37 15.82 1.07
CA ASN A 74 -6.40 15.36 2.47
C ASN A 74 -6.29 13.83 2.56
N ASN A 75 -6.80 13.08 1.57
CA ASN A 75 -6.70 11.61 1.54
C ASN A 75 -5.24 11.18 1.43
N LEU A 76 -4.43 11.91 0.66
CA LEU A 76 -2.99 11.67 0.56
C LEU A 76 -2.29 11.81 1.92
N ARG A 77 -2.61 12.88 2.67
CA ARG A 77 -2.07 13.08 4.01
C ARG A 77 -2.45 11.92 4.94
N ASP A 78 -3.73 11.54 4.95
CA ASP A 78 -4.23 10.47 5.80
C ASP A 78 -3.61 9.12 5.43
N THR A 79 -3.41 8.86 4.14
CA THR A 79 -2.71 7.68 3.65
C THR A 79 -1.27 7.62 4.15
N LEU A 80 -0.51 8.73 4.03
CA LEU A 80 0.88 8.79 4.49
C LEU A 80 1.00 8.62 6.01
N LEU A 81 0.08 9.20 6.78
CA LEU A 81 0.03 9.00 8.23
C LEU A 81 -0.26 7.55 8.58
N ASN A 82 -1.21 6.90 7.90
CA ASN A 82 -1.54 5.50 8.10
C ASN A 82 -0.37 4.57 7.72
N GLU A 83 0.35 4.86 6.63
CA GLU A 83 1.55 4.13 6.25
C GLU A 83 2.63 4.25 7.33
N GLN A 84 2.92 5.45 7.81
CA GLN A 84 3.91 5.67 8.86
C GLN A 84 3.55 4.94 10.17
N MET A 85 2.27 4.98 10.58
CA MET A 85 1.81 4.23 11.73
C MET A 85 1.95 2.72 11.52
N SER A 86 1.64 2.24 10.32
CA SER A 86 1.74 0.81 9.97
C SER A 86 3.18 0.33 9.96
N GLU A 87 4.13 1.13 9.45
CA GLU A 87 5.57 0.82 9.52
C GLU A 87 6.09 0.74 10.95
N ARG A 88 5.64 1.64 11.81
CA ARG A 88 6.02 1.62 13.23
C ARG A 88 5.54 0.36 13.95
N ASP A 89 4.31 -0.07 13.64
CA ASP A 89 3.61 -1.09 14.42
C ASP A 89 3.77 -2.52 13.82
N MET A 90 4.23 -2.67 12.56
CA MET A 90 4.21 -3.95 11.82
C MET A 90 4.98 -5.08 12.48
N HIS A 91 6.18 -4.83 13.03
CA HIS A 91 7.00 -5.85 13.68
C HIS A 91 6.34 -6.36 14.97
N SER A 92 5.93 -5.44 15.82
CA SER A 92 5.21 -5.76 17.06
C SER A 92 3.87 -6.47 16.77
N ALA A 93 3.18 -6.09 15.69
CA ALA A 93 1.95 -6.74 15.28
C ALA A 93 2.17 -8.20 14.86
N LEU A 94 3.27 -8.51 14.18
CA LEU A 94 3.62 -9.87 13.81
C LEU A 94 3.95 -10.71 15.06
N GLU A 95 4.80 -10.20 15.94
CA GLU A 95 5.20 -10.86 17.18
C GLU A 95 4.02 -11.16 18.12
N ASN A 96 3.05 -10.24 18.17
CA ASN A 96 1.87 -10.38 19.04
C ASN A 96 0.68 -11.07 18.35
N GLY A 97 0.84 -11.60 17.13
CA GLY A 97 -0.21 -12.35 16.46
C GLY A 97 -1.40 -11.52 16.00
N HIS A 98 -1.18 -10.25 15.70
CA HIS A 98 -2.25 -9.35 15.25
C HIS A 98 -2.65 -9.58 13.78
N PHE A 99 -1.85 -10.31 13.00
CA PHE A 99 -2.23 -10.74 11.66
C PHE A 99 -2.95 -12.09 11.75
N VAL A 100 -4.21 -12.11 11.31
CA VAL A 100 -5.05 -13.31 11.41
C VAL A 100 -5.67 -13.64 10.06
N PRO A 101 -5.78 -14.94 9.69
CA PRO A 101 -6.50 -15.35 8.49
C PRO A 101 -8.01 -15.33 8.73
N TYR A 102 -8.75 -14.66 7.86
CA TYR A 102 -10.18 -14.79 7.68
C TYR A 102 -10.44 -15.71 6.50
N TYR A 103 -11.41 -16.61 6.62
CA TYR A 103 -11.66 -17.62 5.60
C TYR A 103 -12.89 -17.26 4.78
N GLN A 104 -12.70 -17.02 3.48
CA GLN A 104 -13.78 -16.82 2.53
C GLN A 104 -14.15 -18.16 1.89
N PRO A 105 -15.36 -18.72 2.13
CA PRO A 105 -15.72 -20.02 1.58
C PRO A 105 -15.95 -19.97 0.06
N LYS A 106 -15.52 -21.04 -0.62
CA LYS A 106 -15.76 -21.28 -2.05
C LYS A 106 -16.84 -22.36 -2.19
N TYR A 107 -17.88 -22.02 -2.94
CA TYR A 107 -19.04 -22.90 -3.14
C TYR A 107 -19.04 -23.53 -4.53
N ASN A 108 -19.41 -24.79 -4.60
CA ASN A 108 -19.80 -25.42 -5.86
C ASN A 108 -21.20 -24.91 -6.25
N ILE A 109 -21.30 -24.23 -7.39
CA ILE A 109 -22.53 -23.56 -7.83
C ILE A 109 -23.67 -24.59 -8.06
N SER A 110 -23.36 -25.80 -8.56
CA SER A 110 -24.34 -26.81 -8.88
C SER A 110 -24.89 -27.53 -7.64
N THR A 111 -24.08 -27.68 -6.59
CA THR A 111 -24.46 -28.45 -5.39
C THR A 111 -24.72 -27.61 -4.17
N GLY A 112 -24.35 -26.33 -4.18
CA GLY A 112 -24.41 -25.43 -3.03
C GLY A 112 -23.46 -25.77 -1.88
N LYS A 113 -22.58 -26.79 -2.04
CA LYS A 113 -21.67 -27.22 -1.00
C LYS A 113 -20.39 -26.40 -0.99
N VAL A 114 -19.82 -26.21 0.19
CA VAL A 114 -18.47 -25.65 0.35
C VAL A 114 -17.45 -26.65 -0.18
N VAL A 115 -16.58 -26.21 -1.09
CA VAL A 115 -15.54 -27.05 -1.71
C VAL A 115 -14.13 -26.55 -1.42
N GLY A 116 -13.99 -25.45 -0.73
CA GLY A 116 -12.72 -24.83 -0.36
C GLY A 116 -12.93 -23.53 0.37
N ALA A 117 -11.82 -22.90 0.75
CA ALA A 117 -11.82 -21.53 1.27
C ALA A 117 -10.59 -20.77 0.78
N GLU A 118 -10.61 -19.46 0.89
CA GLU A 118 -9.45 -18.60 0.72
C GLU A 118 -9.13 -17.93 2.05
N ALA A 119 -7.88 -18.04 2.48
CA ALA A 119 -7.40 -17.35 3.67
C ALA A 119 -6.97 -15.93 3.27
N LEU A 120 -7.66 -14.96 3.83
CA LEU A 120 -7.45 -13.54 3.58
C LEU A 120 -6.94 -12.90 4.87
N VAL A 121 -5.71 -12.40 4.86
CA VAL A 121 -5.13 -11.74 6.02
C VAL A 121 -5.95 -10.53 6.47
N ARG A 122 -6.10 -10.37 7.79
CA ARG A 122 -6.63 -9.17 8.44
C ARG A 122 -5.64 -8.74 9.52
N TRP A 123 -5.41 -7.47 9.64
CA TRP A 123 -4.63 -6.93 10.73
C TRP A 123 -5.57 -6.43 11.83
N ILE A 124 -5.60 -7.14 12.95
CA ILE A 124 -6.41 -6.77 14.13
C ILE A 124 -5.55 -5.89 15.02
N HIS A 125 -5.66 -4.58 14.81
CA HIS A 125 -4.87 -3.63 15.58
C HIS A 125 -5.57 -3.29 16.90
N PRO A 126 -4.87 -3.28 18.05
CA PRO A 126 -5.49 -3.08 19.37
C PRO A 126 -6.22 -1.74 19.51
N GLU A 127 -5.71 -0.68 18.90
CA GLU A 127 -6.29 0.67 18.98
C GLU A 127 -7.12 1.07 17.75
N ARG A 128 -6.75 0.58 16.56
CA ARG A 128 -7.37 0.97 15.27
C ARG A 128 -8.43 -0.01 14.77
N GLY A 129 -8.64 -1.11 15.50
CA GLY A 129 -9.55 -2.19 15.08
C GLY A 129 -9.03 -2.95 13.86
N ILE A 130 -9.93 -3.37 12.96
CA ILE A 130 -9.58 -4.15 11.78
C ILE A 130 -9.04 -3.24 10.69
N ILE A 131 -7.76 -3.38 10.37
CA ILE A 131 -7.12 -2.69 9.24
C ILE A 131 -7.25 -3.58 8.00
N PRO A 132 -7.87 -3.08 6.91
CA PRO A 132 -8.08 -3.87 5.71
C PRO A 132 -6.77 -4.07 4.93
N PRO A 133 -6.62 -5.21 4.19
CA PRO A 133 -5.41 -5.54 3.44
C PRO A 133 -4.95 -4.45 2.47
N GLY A 134 -5.88 -3.78 1.79
CA GLY A 134 -5.55 -2.68 0.87
C GLY A 134 -4.81 -1.50 1.50
N SER A 135 -4.87 -1.35 2.84
CA SER A 135 -4.18 -0.27 3.55
C SER A 135 -2.74 -0.59 3.95
N PHE A 136 -2.34 -1.87 4.00
CA PHE A 136 -0.99 -2.24 4.45
C PHE A 136 -0.22 -3.13 3.46
N ILE A 137 -0.88 -3.97 2.66
CA ILE A 137 -0.19 -4.87 1.71
C ILE A 137 0.70 -4.08 0.74
N PRO A 138 0.24 -2.98 0.08
CA PRO A 138 1.11 -2.23 -0.83
C PRO A 138 2.35 -1.65 -0.15
N LEU A 139 2.24 -1.24 1.10
CA LEU A 139 3.35 -0.78 1.91
C LEU A 139 4.33 -1.92 2.23
N PHE A 140 3.82 -3.07 2.69
CA PHE A 140 4.63 -4.22 3.06
C PHE A 140 5.30 -4.88 1.85
N GLU A 141 4.70 -4.79 0.66
CA GLU A 141 5.36 -5.19 -0.59
C GLU A 141 6.52 -4.24 -0.95
N ARG A 142 6.36 -2.92 -0.75
CA ARG A 142 7.42 -1.95 -1.03
C ARG A 142 8.63 -2.10 -0.10
N ASN A 143 8.40 -2.40 1.17
CA ASN A 143 9.49 -2.53 2.15
C ASN A 143 9.93 -3.99 2.40
N GLY A 144 9.32 -4.97 1.72
CA GLY A 144 9.65 -6.39 1.82
C GLY A 144 9.06 -7.13 3.02
N PHE A 145 8.38 -6.45 3.93
CA PHE A 145 7.81 -7.06 5.14
C PHE A 145 6.69 -8.06 4.85
N ILE A 146 6.08 -7.98 3.66
CA ILE A 146 5.02 -8.91 3.24
C ILE A 146 5.47 -10.38 3.30
N ILE A 147 6.75 -10.66 3.06
CA ILE A 147 7.32 -12.03 3.13
C ILE A 147 7.09 -12.62 4.53
N ASN A 148 7.37 -11.85 5.57
CA ASN A 148 7.19 -12.29 6.95
C ASN A 148 5.71 -12.53 7.29
N VAL A 149 4.82 -11.68 6.78
CA VAL A 149 3.38 -11.82 7.00
C VAL A 149 2.83 -13.04 6.26
N ASP A 150 3.25 -13.26 5.01
CA ASP A 150 2.83 -14.42 4.22
C ASP A 150 3.24 -15.73 4.92
N GLU A 151 4.52 -15.87 5.27
CA GLU A 151 5.05 -17.06 5.97
C GLU A 151 4.31 -17.31 7.30
N TYR A 152 4.07 -16.27 8.07
CA TYR A 152 3.30 -16.35 9.32
C TYR A 152 1.86 -16.85 9.08
N ILE A 153 1.17 -16.31 8.07
CA ILE A 153 -0.20 -16.70 7.74
C ILE A 153 -0.26 -18.14 7.22
N TRP A 154 0.71 -18.58 6.39
CA TRP A 154 0.75 -19.97 5.91
C TRP A 154 0.90 -20.95 7.06
N GLU A 155 1.82 -20.65 7.98
CA GLU A 155 2.02 -21.48 9.16
C GLU A 155 0.77 -21.54 10.05
N ASP A 156 0.13 -20.41 10.29
CA ASP A 156 -1.09 -20.34 11.10
C ASP A 156 -2.28 -21.07 10.45
N VAL A 157 -2.43 -20.97 9.13
CA VAL A 157 -3.45 -21.72 8.36
C VAL A 157 -3.19 -23.21 8.46
N CYS A 158 -1.95 -23.68 8.24
CA CYS A 158 -1.60 -25.10 8.34
C CYS A 158 -1.85 -25.63 9.75
N ARG A 159 -1.46 -24.89 10.77
CA ARG A 159 -1.67 -25.25 12.18
C ARG A 159 -3.17 -25.35 12.50
N LYS A 160 -3.98 -24.43 12.05
CA LYS A 160 -5.44 -24.45 12.24
C LYS A 160 -6.10 -25.59 11.50
N MET A 161 -5.69 -25.87 10.27
CA MET A 161 -6.21 -27.01 9.51
C MET A 161 -5.89 -28.34 10.20
N ALA A 162 -4.65 -28.51 10.69
CA ALA A 162 -4.28 -29.70 11.46
C ALA A 162 -5.17 -29.86 12.71
N LEU A 163 -5.35 -28.76 13.46
CA LEU A 163 -6.20 -28.76 14.66
C LEU A 163 -7.66 -29.12 14.34
N TRP A 164 -8.23 -28.61 13.25
CA TRP A 164 -9.60 -28.94 12.83
C TRP A 164 -9.73 -30.42 12.44
N ARG A 165 -8.78 -30.95 11.67
CA ARG A 165 -8.70 -32.36 11.33
C ARG A 165 -8.68 -33.23 12.59
N ASP A 166 -7.82 -32.90 13.56
CA ASP A 166 -7.67 -33.67 14.79
C ASP A 166 -8.92 -33.61 15.69
N ARG A 167 -9.75 -32.59 15.51
CA ARG A 167 -11.08 -32.46 16.14
C ARG A 167 -12.21 -33.16 15.38
N GLY A 168 -11.89 -33.83 14.26
CA GLY A 168 -12.85 -34.59 13.45
C GLY A 168 -13.70 -33.77 12.49
N TYR A 169 -13.31 -32.52 12.18
CA TYR A 169 -13.99 -31.75 11.15
C TYR A 169 -13.59 -32.20 9.75
N ASP A 170 -14.56 -32.15 8.81
CA ASP A 170 -14.28 -32.35 7.40
C ASP A 170 -13.44 -31.17 6.89
N ILE A 171 -12.24 -31.47 6.42
CA ILE A 171 -11.30 -30.46 5.94
C ILE A 171 -11.50 -30.23 4.45
N VAL A 172 -11.67 -28.96 4.06
CA VAL A 172 -11.65 -28.53 2.67
C VAL A 172 -10.32 -27.84 2.35
N PRO A 173 -9.87 -27.86 1.08
CA PRO A 173 -8.67 -27.14 0.67
C PRO A 173 -8.78 -25.64 0.99
N VAL A 174 -7.70 -25.08 1.55
CA VAL A 174 -7.58 -23.65 1.83
C VAL A 174 -6.47 -23.07 0.96
N SER A 175 -6.79 -22.13 0.10
CA SER A 175 -5.80 -21.36 -0.66
C SER A 175 -5.28 -20.18 0.18
N VAL A 176 -3.97 -19.94 0.08
CA VAL A 176 -3.29 -18.79 0.66
C VAL A 176 -2.74 -17.89 -0.44
N ASN A 177 -2.66 -16.61 -0.18
CA ASN A 177 -2.04 -15.65 -1.09
C ASN A 177 -0.51 -15.73 -0.95
N VAL A 178 0.18 -15.44 -2.03
CA VAL A 178 1.66 -15.45 -2.13
C VAL A 178 2.07 -14.15 -2.82
N SER A 179 2.84 -13.32 -2.14
CA SER A 179 3.42 -12.14 -2.77
C SER A 179 4.44 -12.53 -3.84
N ARG A 180 4.46 -11.79 -4.94
CA ARG A 180 5.46 -11.95 -6.00
C ARG A 180 6.91 -11.83 -5.51
N LEU A 181 7.15 -11.20 -4.36
CA LEU A 181 8.50 -11.08 -3.80
C LEU A 181 9.11 -12.42 -3.44
N HIS A 182 8.32 -13.44 -3.12
CA HIS A 182 8.81 -14.79 -2.86
C HIS A 182 9.48 -15.43 -4.09
N ILE A 183 9.14 -15.02 -5.31
CA ILE A 183 9.74 -15.55 -6.55
C ILE A 183 11.23 -15.26 -6.61
N PHE A 184 11.68 -14.20 -5.94
CA PHE A 184 13.11 -13.85 -5.89
C PHE A 184 13.88 -14.58 -4.79
N ASP A 185 13.22 -15.36 -3.91
CA ASP A 185 13.87 -16.18 -2.90
C ASP A 185 14.25 -17.55 -3.50
N PRO A 186 15.56 -17.86 -3.65
CA PRO A 186 16.01 -19.16 -4.18
C PRO A 186 15.51 -20.36 -3.36
N ASN A 187 15.18 -20.15 -2.09
CA ASN A 187 14.75 -21.19 -1.16
C ASN A 187 13.22 -21.30 -1.07
N PHE A 188 12.48 -20.52 -1.86
CA PHE A 188 11.03 -20.46 -1.78
C PHE A 188 10.36 -21.86 -1.90
N THR A 189 10.82 -22.68 -2.86
CA THR A 189 10.28 -24.03 -3.09
C THR A 189 10.54 -25.02 -1.96
N THR A 190 11.44 -24.71 -1.04
CA THR A 190 11.75 -25.57 0.13
C THR A 190 10.99 -25.09 1.39
N LYS A 191 10.36 -23.93 1.34
CA LYS A 191 9.58 -23.36 2.46
C LYS A 191 8.09 -23.72 2.39
N ILE A 192 7.62 -24.15 1.20
CA ILE A 192 6.26 -24.62 0.92
C ILE A 192 6.30 -26.13 0.77
#